data_b5f5c15084150a6bbe08c73c85773ae7
#
_entry.id   b5f5c15084150a6bbe08c73c85773ae7
#
_cell.length_a   1.000
_cell.length_b   1.000
_cell.length_c   1.000
_cell.angle_alpha   90.00
_cell.angle_beta   90.00
_cell.angle_gamma   90.00
#
_symmetry.space_group_name_H-M   'P 1'
#
loop_
_entity.id
_entity.type
_entity.pdbx_description
1 polymer ?
#
loop_
_entity_poly.entity_id
_entity_poly.type
_entity_poly.pdbx_seq_one_letter_code
_entity_poly.pdbx_strand_id
1 'polypeptide(L)'
;KVVETSSEDAAIPDNQGRDNPGSHELVRVINKAKQDLRTFMNAPKGTFFVGESGTELIFRLVMNACLGTAHDGIALGSTIEHPATRSACARWAPISGKRHVLITHDDAKGLVSAEAYAAHIQEDTRVATILHTSPVTGMGMDVAAISKAIRAVSPDCFIIVDGIQHAAHGQIDIEAYDVD
;
A
#
# COMPACT_ATOMS: atom_id res chain seq x y z
N LYS A 1 -19.21 -6.88 19.60
CA LYS A 1 -17.80 -6.72 20.02
C LYS A 1 -17.17 -5.44 19.45
N VAL A 2 -17.19 -5.22 18.12
CA VAL A 2 -16.64 -3.99 17.51
C VAL A 2 -17.32 -2.73 18.04
N VAL A 3 -18.65 -2.74 18.17
CA VAL A 3 -19.44 -1.62 18.72
C VAL A 3 -19.12 -1.37 20.19
N GLU A 4 -18.94 -2.43 20.98
CA GLU A 4 -18.57 -2.33 22.39
C GLU A 4 -17.18 -1.67 22.54
N THR A 5 -16.18 -2.14 21.80
CA THR A 5 -14.83 -1.56 21.81
C THR A 5 -14.84 -0.10 21.39
N SER A 6 -15.56 0.26 20.32
CA SER A 6 -15.68 1.65 19.87
C SER A 6 -16.34 2.56 20.92
N SER A 7 -17.29 2.02 21.71
CA SER A 7 -17.94 2.78 22.77
C SER A 7 -17.02 2.98 23.97
N GLU A 8 -16.19 1.98 24.30
CA GLU A 8 -15.18 2.06 25.36
C GLU A 8 -14.10 3.09 24.98
N ASP A 9 -13.59 3.04 23.75
CA ASP A 9 -12.59 3.98 23.26
C ASP A 9 -13.11 5.42 23.19
N ALA A 10 -14.38 5.61 22.80
CA ALA A 10 -15.04 6.91 22.78
C ALA A 10 -15.25 7.52 24.18
N ALA A 11 -15.21 6.70 25.22
CA ALA A 11 -15.29 7.16 26.59
C ALA A 11 -13.96 7.70 27.14
N ILE A 12 -12.85 7.55 26.42
CA ILE A 12 -11.54 8.09 26.81
C ILE A 12 -11.53 9.61 26.54
N PRO A 13 -11.48 10.47 27.58
CA PRO A 13 -11.84 11.88 27.47
C PRO A 13 -10.71 12.80 26.97
N ASP A 14 -9.65 12.27 26.36
CA ASP A 14 -8.48 13.09 26.03
C ASP A 14 -7.79 12.68 24.72
N ASN A 15 -6.80 13.46 24.32
CA ASN A 15 -5.99 13.21 23.14
C ASN A 15 -4.58 12.74 23.50
N GLN A 16 -3.93 12.04 22.56
CA GLN A 16 -2.62 11.41 22.78
C GLN A 16 -1.44 12.40 22.97
N GLY A 17 -1.68 13.70 22.89
CA GLY A 17 -0.62 14.71 22.98
C GLY A 17 -0.45 15.35 24.36
N ARG A 18 -1.17 14.88 25.39
CA ARG A 18 -1.15 15.45 26.74
C ARG A 18 -0.57 14.50 27.76
N ASP A 19 -0.04 15.05 28.86
CA ASP A 19 0.50 14.27 29.98
C ASP A 19 -0.54 14.17 31.10
N ASN A 20 -1.47 13.22 30.92
CA ASN A 20 -2.48 12.89 31.91
C ASN A 20 -2.95 11.43 31.74
N PRO A 21 -3.65 10.84 32.73
CA PRO A 21 -4.04 9.43 32.69
C PRO A 21 -4.91 9.04 31.48
N GLY A 22 -5.80 9.91 31.01
CA GLY A 22 -6.65 9.67 29.83
C GLY A 22 -5.82 9.59 28.56
N SER A 23 -4.89 10.51 28.35
CA SER A 23 -3.96 10.51 27.22
C SER A 23 -3.06 9.27 27.23
N HIS A 24 -2.56 8.87 28.38
CA HIS A 24 -1.72 7.67 28.52
C HIS A 24 -2.51 6.42 28.15
N GLU A 25 -3.77 6.30 28.56
CA GLU A 25 -4.62 5.17 28.20
C GLU A 25 -4.90 5.15 26.69
N LEU A 26 -5.22 6.29 26.09
CA LEU A 26 -5.42 6.38 24.64
C LEU A 26 -4.16 5.94 23.86
N VAL A 27 -2.99 6.39 24.28
CA VAL A 27 -1.71 5.97 23.68
C VAL A 27 -1.50 4.47 23.81
N ARG A 28 -1.86 3.89 24.97
CA ARG A 28 -1.78 2.44 25.20
C ARG A 28 -2.68 1.67 24.23
N VAL A 29 -3.92 2.10 24.05
CA VAL A 29 -4.88 1.50 23.10
C VAL A 29 -4.37 1.56 21.67
N ILE A 30 -3.89 2.74 21.23
CA ILE A 30 -3.34 2.93 19.88
C ILE A 30 -2.11 2.03 19.66
N ASN A 31 -1.19 1.96 20.62
CA ASN A 31 0.00 1.13 20.48
C ASN A 31 -0.35 -0.36 20.46
N LYS A 32 -1.33 -0.78 21.26
CA LYS A 32 -1.85 -2.16 21.22
C LYS A 32 -2.44 -2.49 19.84
N ALA A 33 -3.27 -1.62 19.29
CA ALA A 33 -3.85 -1.80 17.96
C ALA A 33 -2.76 -1.90 16.88
N LYS A 34 -1.73 -1.05 16.92
CA LYS A 34 -0.58 -1.13 16.00
C LYS A 34 0.17 -2.46 16.13
N GLN A 35 0.35 -2.94 17.36
CA GLN A 35 1.00 -4.23 17.60
C GLN A 35 0.18 -5.41 17.06
N ASP A 36 -1.13 -5.37 17.26
CA ASP A 36 -2.04 -6.39 16.75
C ASP A 36 -2.03 -6.42 15.21
N LEU A 37 -2.04 -5.24 14.57
CA LEU A 37 -1.88 -5.11 13.11
C LEU A 37 -0.54 -5.67 12.62
N ARG A 38 0.57 -5.41 13.32
CA ARG A 38 1.88 -6.01 12.96
C ARG A 38 1.82 -7.53 12.93
N THR A 39 1.22 -8.11 13.97
CA THR A 39 1.06 -9.56 14.07
C THR A 39 0.14 -10.10 12.96
N PHE A 40 -0.98 -9.43 12.75
CA PHE A 40 -1.97 -9.82 11.73
C PHE A 40 -1.39 -9.80 10.31
N MET A 41 -0.55 -8.81 10.00
CA MET A 41 0.01 -8.60 8.67
C MET A 41 1.42 -9.21 8.49
N ASN A 42 1.94 -9.92 9.49
CA ASN A 42 3.33 -10.37 9.53
C ASN A 42 4.30 -9.24 9.13
N ALA A 43 4.19 -8.09 9.80
CA ALA A 43 4.95 -6.87 9.52
C ALA A 43 5.95 -6.57 10.65
N PRO A 44 7.11 -7.25 10.73
CA PRO A 44 8.05 -7.08 11.85
C PRO A 44 8.71 -5.68 11.88
N LYS A 45 8.70 -5.00 10.74
CA LYS A 45 9.33 -3.68 10.54
C LYS A 45 8.32 -2.66 10.02
N GLY A 46 8.78 -1.42 9.83
CA GLY A 46 8.00 -0.35 9.24
C GLY A 46 7.24 0.50 10.26
N THR A 47 6.53 1.50 9.77
CA THR A 47 5.77 2.47 10.58
C THR A 47 4.32 2.50 10.12
N PHE A 48 3.40 2.57 11.10
CA PHE A 48 1.98 2.77 10.81
C PHE A 48 1.66 4.26 10.69
N PHE A 49 1.12 4.64 9.56
CA PHE A 49 0.50 5.94 9.35
C PHE A 49 -1.01 5.78 9.34
N VAL A 50 -1.69 6.68 10.01
CA VAL A 50 -3.15 6.72 10.08
C VAL A 50 -3.62 7.99 9.37
N GLY A 51 -4.64 7.88 8.57
CA GLY A 51 -5.23 8.99 7.82
C GLY A 51 -6.75 8.85 7.70
N GLU A 52 -7.37 9.83 7.07
CA GLU A 52 -8.82 9.96 6.98
C GLU A 52 -9.44 8.93 6.03
N SER A 53 -8.70 8.51 4.99
CA SER A 53 -9.17 7.53 4.00
C SER A 53 -8.01 6.84 3.28
N GLY A 54 -8.27 5.65 2.71
CA GLY A 54 -7.31 4.98 1.85
C GLY A 54 -6.96 5.80 0.60
N THR A 55 -7.91 6.56 0.05
CA THR A 55 -7.68 7.47 -1.09
C THR A 55 -6.64 8.55 -0.74
N GLU A 56 -6.78 9.18 0.41
CA GLU A 56 -5.84 10.21 0.86
C GLU A 56 -4.46 9.62 1.17
N LEU A 57 -4.44 8.50 1.88
CA LEU A 57 -3.18 7.84 2.24
C LEU A 57 -2.40 7.38 1.01
N ILE A 58 -3.06 6.72 0.03
CA ILE A 58 -2.40 6.26 -1.19
C ILE A 58 -1.90 7.45 -2.02
N PHE A 59 -2.66 8.54 -2.10
CA PHE A 59 -2.25 9.74 -2.83
C PHE A 59 -0.98 10.36 -2.24
N ARG A 60 -0.89 10.45 -0.91
CA ARG A 60 0.31 10.93 -0.20
C ARG A 60 1.48 9.96 -0.32
N LEU A 61 1.23 8.65 -0.23
CA LEU A 61 2.27 7.64 -0.34
C LEU A 61 2.91 7.66 -1.73
N VAL A 62 2.10 7.65 -2.80
CA VAL A 62 2.58 7.75 -4.18
C VAL A 62 3.32 9.07 -4.42
N MET A 63 2.83 10.19 -3.88
CA MET A 63 3.53 11.48 -3.94
C MET A 63 4.93 11.37 -3.35
N ASN A 64 5.04 10.87 -2.13
CA ASN A 64 6.33 10.76 -1.45
C ASN A 64 7.27 9.77 -2.15
N ALA A 65 6.77 8.63 -2.63
CA ALA A 65 7.55 7.66 -3.39
C ALA A 65 8.08 8.29 -4.71
N CYS A 66 7.23 8.99 -5.44
CA CYS A 66 7.63 9.65 -6.68
C CYS A 66 8.66 10.77 -6.46
N LEU A 67 8.50 11.59 -5.41
CA LEU A 67 9.40 12.70 -5.12
C LEU A 67 10.68 12.24 -4.39
N GLY A 68 10.62 11.16 -3.64
CA GLY A 68 11.74 10.63 -2.85
C GLY A 68 12.68 9.70 -3.61
N THR A 69 12.29 9.22 -4.79
CA THR A 69 13.14 8.40 -5.67
C THR A 69 13.77 9.25 -6.78
N ALA A 70 14.73 8.71 -7.54
CA ALA A 70 15.42 9.43 -8.61
C ALA A 70 14.46 10.14 -9.56
N HIS A 71 14.85 11.30 -10.07
CA HIS A 71 14.01 12.22 -10.84
C HIS A 71 13.69 11.77 -12.27
N ASP A 72 14.10 10.58 -12.66
CA ASP A 72 13.85 9.99 -14.00
C ASP A 72 13.24 8.60 -13.86
N GLY A 73 12.96 7.98 -15.00
CA GLY A 73 12.55 6.58 -15.08
C GLY A 73 11.04 6.38 -15.10
N ILE A 74 10.58 5.30 -14.50
CA ILE A 74 9.21 4.81 -14.63
C ILE A 74 8.52 4.73 -13.28
N ALA A 75 7.26 5.19 -13.23
CA ALA A 75 6.26 4.78 -12.27
C ALA A 75 5.34 3.76 -12.93
N LEU A 76 5.46 2.50 -12.54
CA LEU A 76 4.76 1.35 -13.13
C LEU A 76 3.52 1.03 -12.30
N GLY A 77 2.39 0.86 -12.96
CA GLY A 77 1.13 0.43 -12.34
C GLY A 77 0.33 -0.42 -13.30
N SER A 78 -0.94 -0.63 -13.00
CA SER A 78 -1.82 -1.42 -13.84
C SER A 78 -3.19 -0.79 -14.09
N THR A 79 -3.87 -1.22 -15.14
CA THR A 79 -5.21 -0.72 -15.49
C THR A 79 -6.29 -1.19 -14.52
N ILE A 80 -6.03 -2.26 -13.75
CA ILE A 80 -6.98 -2.84 -12.80
C ILE A 80 -6.97 -2.15 -11.42
N GLU A 81 -5.98 -1.28 -11.15
CA GLU A 81 -5.87 -0.59 -9.88
C GLU A 81 -7.03 0.35 -9.59
N HIS A 82 -7.24 0.60 -8.30
CA HIS A 82 -8.24 1.56 -7.86
C HIS A 82 -8.00 2.95 -8.48
N PRO A 83 -9.03 3.70 -8.86
CA PRO A 83 -8.89 5.04 -9.45
C PRO A 83 -8.02 5.99 -8.65
N ALA A 84 -8.04 5.90 -7.31
CA ALA A 84 -7.18 6.72 -6.45
C ALA A 84 -5.69 6.49 -6.72
N THR A 85 -5.24 5.23 -6.82
CA THR A 85 -3.86 4.84 -7.11
C THR A 85 -3.44 5.31 -8.49
N ARG A 86 -4.27 5.03 -9.51
CA ARG A 86 -4.00 5.48 -10.89
C ARG A 86 -3.92 7.00 -11.01
N SER A 87 -4.84 7.73 -10.36
CA SER A 87 -4.85 9.20 -10.38
C SER A 87 -3.63 9.77 -9.67
N ALA A 88 -3.22 9.18 -8.54
CA ALA A 88 -2.01 9.59 -7.82
C ALA A 88 -0.76 9.40 -8.71
N CYS A 89 -0.60 8.24 -9.33
CA CYS A 89 0.53 7.98 -10.25
C CYS A 89 0.50 8.91 -11.47
N ALA A 90 -0.66 9.09 -12.10
CA ALA A 90 -0.82 10.00 -13.24
C ALA A 90 -0.47 11.47 -12.88
N ARG A 91 -0.73 11.87 -11.64
CA ARG A 91 -0.40 13.21 -11.15
C ARG A 91 1.08 13.37 -10.81
N TRP A 92 1.64 12.45 -10.01
CA TRP A 92 2.94 12.65 -9.38
C TRP A 92 4.12 12.13 -10.19
N ALA A 93 3.93 11.12 -11.05
CA ALA A 93 5.02 10.62 -11.89
C ALA A 93 5.57 11.70 -12.82
N PRO A 94 4.76 12.43 -13.62
CA PRO A 94 5.29 13.49 -14.48
C PRO A 94 5.93 14.65 -13.71
N ILE A 95 5.38 15.02 -12.55
CA ILE A 95 5.93 16.09 -11.70
C ILE A 95 7.33 15.74 -11.20
N SER A 96 7.58 14.44 -10.93
CA SER A 96 8.88 13.92 -10.51
C SER A 96 9.79 13.50 -11.67
N GLY A 97 9.44 13.84 -12.92
CA GLY A 97 10.23 13.49 -14.11
C GLY A 97 10.09 12.05 -14.58
N LYS A 98 9.15 11.27 -14.01
CA LYS A 98 8.94 9.85 -14.37
C LYS A 98 7.85 9.71 -15.42
N ARG A 99 7.97 8.68 -16.24
CA ARG A 99 6.90 8.23 -17.12
C ARG A 99 5.93 7.33 -16.35
N HIS A 100 4.64 7.61 -16.38
CA HIS A 100 3.62 6.70 -15.86
C HIS A 100 3.30 5.63 -16.90
N VAL A 101 3.57 4.38 -16.58
CA VAL A 101 3.34 3.22 -17.47
C VAL A 101 2.28 2.32 -16.81
N LEU A 102 1.26 1.95 -17.59
CA LEU A 102 0.18 1.07 -17.13
C LEU A 102 0.25 -0.27 -17.84
N ILE A 103 0.33 -1.34 -17.07
CA ILE A 103 0.18 -2.71 -17.55
C ILE A 103 -1.30 -2.99 -17.74
N THR A 104 -1.68 -3.43 -18.93
CA THR A 104 -3.06 -3.85 -19.20
C THR A 104 -3.34 -5.20 -18.54
N HIS A 105 -4.45 -5.28 -17.82
CA HIS A 105 -4.88 -6.54 -17.23
C HIS A 105 -5.41 -7.52 -18.30
N ASP A 106 -5.39 -8.79 -17.98
CA ASP A 106 -5.98 -9.84 -18.79
C ASP A 106 -7.50 -9.84 -18.57
N ASP A 107 -8.26 -9.42 -19.58
CA ASP A 107 -9.72 -9.30 -19.50
C ASP A 107 -10.41 -10.64 -19.22
N ALA A 108 -9.84 -11.74 -19.70
CA ALA A 108 -10.42 -13.07 -19.51
C ALA A 108 -10.20 -13.61 -18.09
N LYS A 109 -9.08 -13.23 -17.46
CA LYS A 109 -8.71 -13.66 -16.11
C LYS A 109 -9.05 -12.63 -15.04
N GLY A 110 -9.23 -11.36 -15.42
CA GLY A 110 -9.51 -10.25 -14.51
C GLY A 110 -8.35 -9.92 -13.56
N LEU A 111 -7.10 -10.16 -13.96
CA LEU A 111 -5.91 -9.96 -13.14
C LEU A 111 -4.72 -9.47 -13.98
N VAL A 112 -3.65 -9.06 -13.28
CA VAL A 112 -2.32 -8.80 -13.87
C VAL A 112 -1.33 -9.78 -13.27
N SER A 113 -0.67 -10.57 -14.12
CA SER A 113 0.26 -11.61 -13.67
C SER A 113 1.68 -11.05 -13.42
N ALA A 114 2.50 -11.84 -12.72
CA ALA A 114 3.92 -11.52 -12.52
C ALA A 114 4.68 -11.43 -13.85
N GLU A 115 4.33 -12.26 -14.83
CA GLU A 115 4.93 -12.21 -16.18
C GLU A 115 4.56 -10.90 -16.89
N ALA A 116 3.35 -10.40 -16.71
CA ALA A 116 2.94 -9.11 -17.27
C ALA A 116 3.74 -7.96 -16.66
N TYR A 117 3.99 -7.98 -15.34
CA TYR A 117 4.91 -7.03 -14.70
C TYR A 117 6.32 -7.20 -15.24
N ALA A 118 6.87 -8.42 -15.27
CA ALA A 118 8.22 -8.70 -15.76
C ALA A 118 8.48 -8.18 -17.18
N ALA A 119 7.46 -8.22 -18.04
CA ALA A 119 7.55 -7.71 -19.41
C ALA A 119 7.64 -6.18 -19.50
N HIS A 120 7.30 -5.43 -18.46
CA HIS A 120 7.26 -3.96 -18.46
C HIS A 120 8.28 -3.32 -17.53
N ILE A 121 8.88 -4.08 -16.60
CA ILE A 121 9.91 -3.58 -15.69
C ILE A 121 11.18 -3.27 -16.48
N GLN A 122 11.80 -2.14 -16.13
CA GLN A 122 13.09 -1.70 -16.65
C GLN A 122 14.00 -1.33 -15.47
N GLU A 123 15.30 -1.27 -15.70
CA GLU A 123 16.29 -0.91 -14.66
C GLU A 123 16.03 0.48 -14.06
N ASP A 124 15.36 1.36 -14.81
CA ASP A 124 14.94 2.69 -14.37
C ASP A 124 13.51 2.73 -13.80
N THR A 125 12.90 1.59 -13.46
CA THR A 125 11.63 1.56 -12.74
C THR A 125 11.86 1.98 -11.30
N ARG A 126 11.34 3.17 -10.92
CA ARG A 126 11.60 3.78 -9.60
C ARG A 126 10.49 3.57 -8.60
N VAL A 127 9.25 3.49 -9.09
CA VAL A 127 8.06 3.26 -8.27
C VAL A 127 7.21 2.22 -8.96
N ALA A 128 6.69 1.26 -8.22
CA ALA A 128 5.71 0.29 -8.71
C ALA A 128 4.51 0.22 -7.77
N THR A 129 3.32 0.13 -8.33
CA THR A 129 2.09 -0.08 -7.57
C THR A 129 1.49 -1.43 -7.94
N ILE A 130 0.97 -2.15 -6.92
CA ILE A 130 0.37 -3.47 -7.06
C ILE A 130 -0.97 -3.44 -6.34
N LEU A 131 -2.06 -3.74 -7.03
CA LEU A 131 -3.34 -4.03 -6.39
C LEU A 131 -3.33 -5.48 -5.89
N HIS A 132 -3.56 -5.71 -4.60
CA HIS A 132 -3.54 -7.07 -4.07
C HIS A 132 -4.79 -7.87 -4.49
N THR A 133 -5.97 -7.26 -4.33
CA THR A 133 -7.24 -7.87 -4.78
C THR A 133 -8.11 -6.82 -5.44
N SER A 134 -8.60 -7.12 -6.63
CA SER A 134 -9.46 -6.20 -7.36
C SER A 134 -10.87 -6.12 -6.73
N PRO A 135 -11.35 -4.93 -6.39
CA PRO A 135 -12.73 -4.77 -5.92
C PRO A 135 -13.77 -4.97 -7.03
N VAL A 136 -13.33 -5.00 -8.28
CA VAL A 136 -14.22 -5.14 -9.45
C VAL A 136 -14.35 -6.60 -9.87
N THR A 137 -13.23 -7.32 -10.01
CA THR A 137 -13.22 -8.71 -10.48
C THR A 137 -13.18 -9.74 -9.34
N GLY A 138 -12.80 -9.33 -8.13
CA GLY A 138 -12.57 -10.21 -6.99
C GLY A 138 -11.28 -11.03 -7.08
N MET A 139 -10.52 -10.89 -8.16
CA MET A 139 -9.28 -11.65 -8.38
C MET A 139 -8.13 -11.10 -7.55
N GLY A 140 -7.37 -12.00 -6.93
CA GLY A 140 -6.12 -11.69 -6.24
C GLY A 140 -4.93 -11.75 -7.19
N MET A 141 -3.99 -10.82 -7.03
CA MET A 141 -2.68 -10.84 -7.67
C MET A 141 -1.66 -11.52 -6.76
N ASP A 142 -0.72 -12.24 -7.34
CA ASP A 142 0.40 -12.84 -6.60
C ASP A 142 1.45 -11.74 -6.31
N VAL A 143 1.24 -11.03 -5.20
CA VAL A 143 2.10 -9.91 -4.79
C VAL A 143 3.55 -10.33 -4.63
N ALA A 144 3.81 -11.50 -4.02
CA ALA A 144 5.17 -11.99 -3.80
C ALA A 144 5.90 -12.29 -5.12
N ALA A 145 5.22 -12.93 -6.07
CA ALA A 145 5.80 -13.20 -7.39
C ALA A 145 6.04 -11.91 -8.19
N ILE A 146 5.11 -10.95 -8.13
CA ILE A 146 5.25 -9.64 -8.77
C ILE A 146 6.42 -8.86 -8.17
N SER A 147 6.47 -8.75 -6.85
CA SER A 147 7.56 -8.06 -6.14
C SER A 147 8.92 -8.68 -6.46
N LYS A 148 9.02 -10.00 -6.43
CA LYS A 148 10.25 -10.71 -6.82
C LYS A 148 10.68 -10.39 -8.26
N ALA A 149 9.74 -10.31 -9.20
CA ALA A 149 10.03 -9.94 -10.57
C ALA A 149 10.54 -8.48 -10.66
N ILE A 150 9.96 -7.57 -9.89
CA ILE A 150 10.41 -6.16 -9.82
C ILE A 150 11.82 -6.08 -9.24
N ARG A 151 12.08 -6.70 -8.08
CA ARG A 151 13.38 -6.69 -7.41
C ARG A 151 14.50 -7.30 -8.25
N ALA A 152 14.20 -8.28 -9.08
CA ALA A 152 15.18 -8.92 -9.95
C ALA A 152 15.76 -7.97 -11.02
N VAL A 153 15.02 -6.96 -11.46
CA VAL A 153 15.43 -6.01 -12.51
C VAL A 153 15.73 -4.63 -11.92
N SER A 154 14.93 -4.17 -10.97
CA SER A 154 15.11 -2.87 -10.30
C SER A 154 15.05 -3.06 -8.78
N PRO A 155 16.16 -3.44 -8.14
CA PRO A 155 16.20 -3.75 -6.71
C PRO A 155 15.85 -2.56 -5.80
N ASP A 156 16.11 -1.33 -6.26
CA ASP A 156 15.83 -0.09 -5.52
C ASP A 156 14.45 0.52 -5.86
N CYS A 157 13.61 -0.20 -6.61
CA CYS A 157 12.26 0.26 -6.90
C CYS A 157 11.43 0.34 -5.61
N PHE A 158 10.74 1.47 -5.38
CA PHE A 158 9.81 1.60 -4.27
C PHE A 158 8.48 0.91 -4.63
N ILE A 159 8.13 -0.16 -3.92
CA ILE A 159 6.98 -1.02 -4.22
C ILE A 159 5.84 -0.73 -3.25
N ILE A 160 4.71 -0.28 -3.77
CA ILE A 160 3.48 0.03 -3.03
C ILE A 160 2.44 -1.05 -3.31
N VAL A 161 1.83 -1.59 -2.26
CA VAL A 161 0.73 -2.54 -2.39
C VAL A 161 -0.57 -1.92 -1.85
N ASP A 162 -1.59 -1.86 -2.70
CA ASP A 162 -2.96 -1.55 -2.27
C ASP A 162 -3.64 -2.86 -1.82
N GLY A 163 -3.65 -3.07 -0.52
CA GLY A 163 -4.25 -4.24 0.12
C GLY A 163 -5.62 -4.00 0.74
N ILE A 164 -6.25 -2.84 0.51
CA ILE A 164 -7.50 -2.44 1.18
C ILE A 164 -8.58 -3.52 1.02
N GLN A 165 -8.81 -4.00 -0.19
CA GLN A 165 -9.82 -5.03 -0.43
C GLN A 165 -9.40 -6.39 0.14
N HIS A 166 -8.11 -6.72 0.09
CA HIS A 166 -7.61 -8.02 0.55
C HIS A 166 -7.62 -8.16 2.07
N ALA A 167 -7.33 -7.09 2.80
CA ALA A 167 -7.17 -7.11 4.26
C ALA A 167 -8.37 -7.66 5.04
N ALA A 168 -9.59 -7.55 4.48
CA ALA A 168 -10.81 -8.09 5.10
C ALA A 168 -11.12 -9.54 4.69
N HIS A 169 -10.44 -10.10 3.68
CA HIS A 169 -10.81 -11.35 3.05
C HIS A 169 -9.69 -12.38 2.97
N GLY A 170 -8.44 -11.97 3.14
CA GLY A 170 -7.27 -12.84 3.01
C GLY A 170 -6.19 -12.56 4.03
N GLN A 171 -5.18 -13.42 4.02
CA GLN A 171 -4.00 -13.26 4.84
C GLN A 171 -3.00 -12.35 4.14
N ILE A 172 -2.46 -11.39 4.89
CA ILE A 172 -1.39 -10.51 4.43
C ILE A 172 -0.09 -10.97 5.08
N ASP A 173 0.96 -11.08 4.29
CA ASP A 173 2.31 -11.43 4.75
C ASP A 173 3.31 -10.43 4.17
N ILE A 174 3.47 -9.28 4.85
CA ILE A 174 4.32 -8.20 4.36
C ILE A 174 5.79 -8.62 4.27
N GLU A 175 6.24 -9.49 5.19
CA GLU A 175 7.61 -9.99 5.16
C GLU A 175 7.88 -10.84 3.92
N ALA A 176 6.92 -11.71 3.54
CA ALA A 176 7.04 -12.54 2.36
C ALA A 176 6.89 -11.76 1.04
N TYR A 177 6.22 -10.60 1.07
CA TYR A 177 6.01 -9.79 -0.14
C TYR A 177 7.25 -8.99 -0.56
N ASP A 178 8.18 -8.74 0.34
CA ASP A 178 9.39 -7.92 0.08
C ASP A 178 9.06 -6.55 -0.55
N VAL A 179 8.12 -5.83 0.06
CA VAL A 179 7.64 -4.51 -0.36
C VAL A 179 8.01 -3.42 0.65
N ASP A 180 7.84 -2.12 0.30
CA ASP A 180 8.28 -0.96 1.09
C ASP A 180 7.20 -0.36 2.01
#